data_086c41ee985478809efca27607c8a741
#
_entry.id   086c41ee985478809efca27607c8a741
#
_cell.length_a   1.000
_cell.length_b   1.000
_cell.length_c   1.000
_cell.angle_alpha   90.00
_cell.angle_beta   90.00
_cell.angle_gamma   90.00
#
_symmetry.space_group_name_H-M   'P 1'
#
loop_
_entity.id
_entity.type
_entity.pdbx_description
1 polymer ?
#
loop_
_entity_poly.entity_id
_entity_poly.type
_entity_poly.pdbx_seq_one_letter_code
_entity_poly.pdbx_strand_id
1 'polypeptide(L)'
;MDTEQSRIEADLRGVLDGEVYCDPLYTQLYASDASLYEIPPIAVVRPRHAKDIAQCVRYAAENAIPLFPRGGGTGLAGQSLGPGIILDFSRFMRRFLGIDRDAQTVRVQPGITLADLNRSLQREGLILGIDPPTRSVTTLGSLIAIDALGSHFMKYGTAGDAVVSLNGVLADGEEVRFSKTPWQCPDTGHARVDYLASEIGQLLNANRALIKSPPWRGVARGCGYRLESLMDQNTIDLARLQSGAEGTLSVITEATLRVVPIPAARGVVLLFFEKLEFAARAAIDARRDQVAACDLMDRRLIEIARELDPRYEALLPRGAEALLLIEQQGYDAAEVRQSLGSLVQKIVRRAPSTQQSRIVVDDLERDFIWKLSRRIVPRLVQLPGVQRPLPFLDDIAIPPDRMPEFLVEMQNTLKAERVTATLFAHAAQGHLQIRPFLDPNSEEDMAKLQRIADRLYQKAIDFRGVISGEHAVGLSRSSYIRQQLGDLYPICRRIKELFDPKSILNPGKLITDAPPKPLDNLRPQAILKVQSEYR
;
A
#
# COMPACT_ATOMS: atom_id res chain seq x y z
N MET A 1 -19.72 0.84 28.56
CA MET A 1 -20.10 -0.33 27.75
C MET A 1 -21.63 -0.38 27.74
N ASP A 2 -22.23 -0.41 26.60
CA ASP A 2 -23.69 -0.58 26.47
C ASP A 2 -24.10 -2.07 26.56
N THR A 3 -25.40 -2.34 26.52
CA THR A 3 -25.94 -3.71 26.65
C THR A 3 -25.52 -4.60 25.48
N GLU A 4 -25.41 -4.04 24.27
CA GLU A 4 -25.00 -4.76 23.08
C GLU A 4 -23.52 -5.14 23.14
N GLN A 5 -22.64 -4.21 23.49
CA GLN A 5 -21.23 -4.47 23.70
C GLN A 5 -20.97 -5.53 24.77
N SER A 6 -21.74 -5.49 25.89
CA SER A 6 -21.62 -6.48 26.96
C SER A 6 -22.03 -7.88 26.49
N ARG A 7 -23.06 -7.98 25.66
CA ARG A 7 -23.49 -9.25 25.05
C ARG A 7 -22.40 -9.79 24.09
N ILE A 8 -21.91 -8.97 23.16
CA ILE A 8 -20.86 -9.35 22.21
C ILE A 8 -19.62 -9.85 22.94
N GLU A 9 -19.20 -9.15 24.00
CA GLU A 9 -18.04 -9.54 24.79
C GLU A 9 -18.24 -10.90 25.47
N ALA A 10 -19.39 -11.13 26.10
CA ALA A 10 -19.71 -12.40 26.77
C ALA A 10 -19.77 -13.57 25.79
N ASP A 11 -20.47 -13.38 24.66
CA ASP A 11 -20.64 -14.40 23.62
C ASP A 11 -19.28 -14.81 23.02
N LEU A 12 -18.46 -13.82 22.61
CA LEU A 12 -17.16 -14.09 21.98
C LEU A 12 -16.14 -14.65 22.96
N ARG A 13 -16.09 -14.18 24.21
CA ARG A 13 -15.21 -14.74 25.26
C ARG A 13 -15.55 -16.18 25.59
N GLY A 14 -16.80 -16.58 25.40
CA GLY A 14 -17.25 -17.96 25.63
C GLY A 14 -16.77 -18.98 24.60
N VAL A 15 -16.34 -18.50 23.39
CA VAL A 15 -16.01 -19.37 22.25
C VAL A 15 -14.61 -19.18 21.70
N LEU A 16 -13.93 -18.06 21.99
CA LEU A 16 -12.60 -17.73 21.47
C LEU A 16 -11.51 -17.99 22.53
N ASP A 17 -10.35 -18.50 22.08
CA ASP A 17 -9.13 -18.56 22.88
C ASP A 17 -8.36 -17.21 22.85
N GLY A 18 -8.72 -16.32 21.94
CA GLY A 18 -8.20 -14.99 21.77
C GLY A 18 -8.69 -14.00 22.82
N GLU A 19 -8.21 -12.76 22.71
CA GLU A 19 -8.65 -11.65 23.58
C GLU A 19 -9.80 -10.89 22.93
N VAL A 20 -10.81 -10.51 23.74
CA VAL A 20 -11.98 -9.73 23.32
C VAL A 20 -12.11 -8.51 24.21
N TYR A 21 -12.26 -7.33 23.61
CA TYR A 21 -12.40 -6.05 24.29
C TYR A 21 -13.53 -5.23 23.67
N CYS A 22 -14.49 -4.83 24.51
CA CYS A 22 -15.60 -3.95 24.11
C CYS A 22 -15.64 -2.67 24.95
N ASP A 23 -14.69 -2.49 25.89
CA ASP A 23 -14.64 -1.31 26.75
C ASP A 23 -14.24 -0.04 25.97
N PRO A 24 -14.66 1.15 26.46
CA PRO A 24 -14.41 2.44 25.78
C PRO A 24 -12.94 2.75 25.55
N LEU A 25 -12.02 2.28 26.41
CA LEU A 25 -10.60 2.53 26.25
C LEU A 25 -10.06 1.81 25.01
N TYR A 26 -10.37 0.50 24.89
CA TYR A 26 -9.91 -0.28 23.75
C TYR A 26 -10.58 0.15 22.44
N THR A 27 -11.88 0.40 22.44
CA THR A 27 -12.59 0.86 21.23
C THR A 27 -12.04 2.20 20.76
N GLN A 28 -11.68 3.13 21.67
CA GLN A 28 -11.04 4.40 21.30
C GLN A 28 -9.60 4.21 20.78
N LEU A 29 -8.80 3.30 21.35
CA LEU A 29 -7.44 3.01 20.86
C LEU A 29 -7.45 2.47 19.43
N TYR A 30 -8.51 1.78 19.02
CA TYR A 30 -8.64 1.21 17.68
C TYR A 30 -9.50 2.06 16.73
N ALA A 31 -10.04 3.18 17.20
CA ALA A 31 -10.85 4.09 16.40
C ALA A 31 -10.07 4.77 15.26
N SER A 32 -8.74 4.85 15.37
CA SER A 32 -7.88 5.53 14.40
C SER A 32 -6.76 4.62 13.89
N ASP A 33 -6.24 4.95 12.71
CA ASP A 33 -5.02 4.39 12.12
C ASP A 33 -4.08 5.54 11.67
N ALA A 34 -3.18 5.30 10.72
CA ALA A 34 -2.31 6.36 10.20
C ALA A 34 -3.01 7.31 9.20
N SER A 35 -4.28 7.07 8.88
CA SER A 35 -5.10 7.94 8.03
C SER A 35 -5.67 9.16 8.77
N LEU A 36 -6.44 9.94 8.05
CA LEU A 36 -7.16 11.11 8.60
C LEU A 36 -8.45 10.75 9.32
N TYR A 37 -8.85 9.47 9.38
CA TYR A 37 -10.16 9.04 9.85
C TYR A 37 -10.16 8.57 11.29
N GLU A 38 -11.34 8.66 11.92
CA GLU A 38 -11.62 8.10 13.23
C GLU A 38 -13.03 7.48 13.23
N ILE A 39 -13.09 6.16 13.47
CA ILE A 39 -14.35 5.41 13.55
C ILE A 39 -14.23 4.43 14.71
N PRO A 40 -14.89 4.67 15.86
CA PRO A 40 -14.88 3.75 16.97
C PRO A 40 -15.50 2.40 16.59
N PRO A 41 -14.80 1.26 16.79
CA PRO A 41 -15.38 -0.05 16.60
C PRO A 41 -16.31 -0.42 17.76
N ILE A 42 -17.17 -1.42 17.54
CA ILE A 42 -18.00 -1.97 18.59
C ILE A 42 -17.22 -2.94 19.50
N ALA A 43 -16.24 -3.66 18.91
CA ALA A 43 -15.38 -4.60 19.62
C ALA A 43 -14.01 -4.73 18.94
N VAL A 44 -13.02 -5.19 19.72
CA VAL A 44 -11.69 -5.56 19.24
C VAL A 44 -11.41 -7.00 19.63
N VAL A 45 -11.10 -7.86 18.66
CA VAL A 45 -10.74 -9.25 18.84
C VAL A 45 -9.29 -9.45 18.41
N ARG A 46 -8.47 -10.08 19.29
CA ARG A 46 -7.10 -10.47 19.01
C ARG A 46 -7.01 -11.99 18.93
N PRO A 47 -7.15 -12.58 17.73
CA PRO A 47 -7.19 -14.02 17.55
C PRO A 47 -5.81 -14.65 17.80
N ARG A 48 -5.79 -15.87 18.37
CA ARG A 48 -4.57 -16.68 18.57
C ARG A 48 -4.31 -17.64 17.42
N HIS A 49 -5.36 -18.06 16.72
CA HIS A 49 -5.29 -19.04 15.63
C HIS A 49 -6.48 -18.89 14.66
N ALA A 50 -6.45 -19.62 13.55
CA ALA A 50 -7.47 -19.56 12.50
C ALA A 50 -8.88 -19.92 13.01
N LYS A 51 -8.99 -20.87 13.97
CA LYS A 51 -10.27 -21.24 14.57
C LYS A 51 -10.97 -20.07 15.26
N ASP A 52 -10.22 -19.19 15.97
CA ASP A 52 -10.80 -17.99 16.58
C ASP A 52 -11.41 -17.08 15.52
N ILE A 53 -10.70 -16.92 14.38
CA ILE A 53 -11.16 -16.10 13.27
C ILE A 53 -12.44 -16.70 12.69
N ALA A 54 -12.45 -18.01 12.43
CA ALA A 54 -13.62 -18.72 11.88
C ALA A 54 -14.86 -18.58 12.79
N GLN A 55 -14.68 -18.71 14.10
CA GLN A 55 -15.76 -18.53 15.09
C GLN A 55 -16.24 -17.07 15.14
N CYS A 56 -15.31 -16.10 15.15
CA CYS A 56 -15.65 -14.69 15.15
C CYS A 56 -16.40 -14.29 13.86
N VAL A 57 -15.97 -14.79 12.69
CA VAL A 57 -16.65 -14.54 11.41
C VAL A 57 -18.06 -15.13 11.41
N ARG A 58 -18.25 -16.38 11.92
CA ARG A 58 -19.59 -16.98 12.03
C ARG A 58 -20.51 -16.16 12.93
N TYR A 59 -20.02 -15.79 14.11
CA TYR A 59 -20.77 -14.92 15.02
C TYR A 59 -21.18 -13.60 14.36
N ALA A 60 -20.25 -12.96 13.65
CA ALA A 60 -20.50 -11.71 12.94
C ALA A 60 -21.53 -11.88 11.80
N ALA A 61 -21.45 -12.99 11.04
CA ALA A 61 -22.38 -13.30 9.94
C ALA A 61 -23.81 -13.61 10.44
N GLU A 62 -23.94 -14.26 11.62
CA GLU A 62 -25.21 -14.58 12.26
C GLU A 62 -25.88 -13.34 12.85
N ASN A 63 -25.09 -12.41 13.37
CA ASN A 63 -25.58 -11.17 14.01
C ASN A 63 -25.55 -9.94 13.08
N ALA A 64 -25.20 -10.11 11.79
CA ALA A 64 -25.05 -9.02 10.80
C ALA A 64 -24.09 -7.91 11.26
N ILE A 65 -23.02 -8.27 11.96
CA ILE A 65 -21.99 -7.33 12.45
C ILE A 65 -20.83 -7.25 11.44
N PRO A 66 -20.43 -6.07 10.97
CA PRO A 66 -19.29 -5.93 10.09
C PRO A 66 -17.95 -6.30 10.74
N LEU A 67 -17.03 -6.87 9.95
CA LEU A 67 -15.68 -7.24 10.35
C LEU A 67 -14.61 -6.44 9.60
N PHE A 68 -13.60 -5.98 10.33
CA PHE A 68 -12.51 -5.16 9.81
C PHE A 68 -11.16 -5.78 10.18
N PRO A 69 -10.50 -6.53 9.27
CA PRO A 69 -9.17 -7.06 9.52
C PRO A 69 -8.14 -5.92 9.64
N ARG A 70 -7.25 -6.02 10.64
CA ARG A 70 -6.27 -4.99 10.96
C ARG A 70 -4.91 -5.59 11.33
N GLY A 71 -3.86 -5.07 10.72
CA GLY A 71 -2.48 -5.31 11.13
C GLY A 71 -1.97 -4.19 12.05
N GLY A 72 -0.84 -3.57 11.69
CA GLY A 72 -0.21 -2.51 12.49
C GLY A 72 -0.90 -1.13 12.44
N GLY A 73 -2.02 -0.97 11.76
CA GLY A 73 -2.69 0.33 11.63
C GLY A 73 -1.89 1.38 10.85
N THR A 74 -1.06 0.96 9.92
CA THR A 74 -0.16 1.83 9.13
C THR A 74 -0.82 2.40 7.86
N GLY A 75 -2.06 2.02 7.56
CA GLY A 75 -2.78 2.44 6.37
C GLY A 75 -3.11 3.93 6.36
N LEU A 76 -3.02 4.55 5.18
CA LEU A 76 -3.25 5.99 4.98
C LEU A 76 -4.63 6.32 4.41
N ALA A 77 -5.42 5.30 4.06
CA ALA A 77 -6.73 5.46 3.42
C ALA A 77 -7.92 5.04 4.32
N GLY A 78 -7.69 4.68 5.59
CA GLY A 78 -8.73 4.22 6.51
C GLY A 78 -9.28 2.82 6.19
N GLN A 79 -8.50 1.98 5.50
CA GLN A 79 -8.92 0.66 5.06
C GLN A 79 -9.18 -0.34 6.20
N SER A 80 -8.64 -0.11 7.39
CA SER A 80 -8.78 -1.00 8.56
C SER A 80 -9.73 -0.47 9.64
N LEU A 81 -10.48 0.60 9.34
CA LEU A 81 -11.41 1.24 10.28
C LEU A 81 -12.87 0.91 9.95
N GLY A 82 -13.72 0.85 10.95
CA GLY A 82 -15.15 0.74 10.77
C GLY A 82 -15.92 0.42 12.06
N PRO A 83 -17.25 0.62 12.06
CA PRO A 83 -18.08 0.55 13.26
C PRO A 83 -18.52 -0.89 13.63
N GLY A 84 -17.68 -1.88 13.43
CA GLY A 84 -17.95 -3.28 13.72
C GLY A 84 -16.86 -3.91 14.57
N ILE A 85 -16.58 -5.21 14.37
CA ILE A 85 -15.53 -5.93 15.07
C ILE A 85 -14.20 -5.74 14.32
N ILE A 86 -13.18 -5.21 14.99
CA ILE A 86 -11.81 -5.20 14.47
C ILE A 86 -11.13 -6.52 14.84
N LEU A 87 -10.55 -7.20 13.83
CA LEU A 87 -9.68 -8.38 14.01
C LEU A 87 -8.21 -7.94 13.97
N ASP A 88 -7.56 -7.84 15.12
CA ASP A 88 -6.17 -7.41 15.25
C ASP A 88 -5.20 -8.59 15.23
N PHE A 89 -4.38 -8.67 14.17
CA PHE A 89 -3.37 -9.69 13.97
C PHE A 89 -2.00 -9.34 14.57
N SER A 90 -1.80 -8.12 15.06
CA SER A 90 -0.49 -7.62 15.49
C SER A 90 0.02 -8.28 16.78
N ARG A 91 -0.85 -8.91 17.57
CA ARG A 91 -0.52 -9.45 18.89
C ARG A 91 -0.05 -10.89 18.87
N PHE A 92 -0.78 -11.83 18.29
CA PHE A 92 -0.56 -13.27 18.44
C PHE A 92 -0.15 -13.99 17.16
N MET A 93 -0.80 -13.72 16.03
CA MET A 93 -0.57 -14.45 14.77
C MET A 93 0.65 -13.93 14.02
N ARG A 94 1.85 -14.06 14.63
CA ARG A 94 3.12 -13.46 14.18
C ARG A 94 4.22 -14.48 13.91
N ARG A 95 3.89 -15.75 13.75
CA ARG A 95 4.91 -16.79 13.63
C ARG A 95 5.48 -16.90 12.23
N PHE A 96 6.79 -17.11 12.16
CA PHE A 96 7.51 -17.72 11.05
C PHE A 96 7.26 -19.24 11.15
N LEU A 97 6.63 -19.85 10.14
CA LEU A 97 6.16 -21.24 10.20
C LEU A 97 7.15 -22.21 9.54
N GLY A 98 8.01 -21.71 8.64
CA GLY A 98 9.02 -22.51 7.96
C GLY A 98 9.45 -21.92 6.63
N ILE A 99 10.55 -22.46 6.11
CA ILE A 99 11.11 -22.13 4.81
C ILE A 99 11.32 -23.41 4.01
N ASP A 100 10.97 -23.35 2.73
CA ASP A 100 11.36 -24.34 1.74
C ASP A 100 12.46 -23.71 0.87
N ARG A 101 13.69 -24.22 1.02
CA ARG A 101 14.88 -23.69 0.32
C ARG A 101 14.89 -24.06 -1.16
N ASP A 102 14.39 -25.23 -1.51
CA ASP A 102 14.36 -25.72 -2.88
C ASP A 102 13.32 -24.96 -3.70
N ALA A 103 12.14 -24.73 -3.13
CA ALA A 103 11.08 -23.93 -3.73
C ALA A 103 11.29 -22.42 -3.56
N GLN A 104 12.27 -21.99 -2.76
CA GLN A 104 12.47 -20.57 -2.38
C GLN A 104 11.18 -19.92 -1.86
N THR A 105 10.49 -20.58 -0.92
CA THR A 105 9.27 -20.08 -0.33
C THR A 105 9.34 -20.08 1.19
N VAL A 106 8.54 -19.18 1.80
CA VAL A 106 8.39 -19.06 3.25
C VAL A 106 6.93 -19.12 3.64
N ARG A 107 6.62 -19.84 4.72
CA ARG A 107 5.29 -19.86 5.33
C ARG A 107 5.27 -19.01 6.58
N VAL A 108 4.25 -18.12 6.68
CA VAL A 108 4.13 -17.12 7.75
C VAL A 108 2.68 -16.90 8.16
N GLN A 109 2.49 -16.43 9.39
CA GLN A 109 1.22 -15.91 9.85
C GLN A 109 1.09 -14.41 9.51
N PRO A 110 -0.13 -13.86 9.31
CA PRO A 110 -0.37 -12.53 8.77
C PRO A 110 0.13 -11.37 9.65
N GLY A 111 0.25 -11.58 10.96
CA GLY A 111 0.68 -10.55 11.92
C GLY A 111 2.19 -10.39 12.07
N ILE A 112 3.03 -11.20 11.41
CA ILE A 112 4.48 -10.99 11.42
C ILE A 112 4.82 -9.71 10.68
N THR A 113 5.73 -8.88 11.21
CA THR A 113 6.19 -7.68 10.50
C THR A 113 7.17 -8.03 9.38
N LEU A 114 7.22 -7.23 8.34
CA LEU A 114 8.19 -7.42 7.26
C LEU A 114 9.64 -7.37 7.77
N ALA A 115 9.93 -6.52 8.75
CA ALA A 115 11.27 -6.45 9.33
C ALA A 115 11.64 -7.73 10.10
N ASP A 116 10.72 -8.31 10.86
CA ASP A 116 10.96 -9.56 11.59
C ASP A 116 11.12 -10.74 10.62
N LEU A 117 10.29 -10.80 9.58
CA LEU A 117 10.42 -11.78 8.52
C LEU A 117 11.79 -11.69 7.85
N ASN A 118 12.16 -10.51 7.34
CA ASN A 118 13.43 -10.33 6.63
C ASN A 118 14.64 -10.58 7.54
N ARG A 119 14.57 -10.28 8.85
CA ARG A 119 15.62 -10.64 9.82
C ARG A 119 15.81 -12.17 9.91
N SER A 120 14.73 -12.94 9.84
CA SER A 120 14.79 -14.40 9.83
C SER A 120 15.34 -14.92 8.51
N LEU A 121 14.89 -14.36 7.38
CA LEU A 121 15.33 -14.76 6.01
C LEU A 121 16.80 -14.42 5.74
N GLN A 122 17.31 -13.31 6.29
CA GLN A 122 18.73 -12.90 6.12
C GLN A 122 19.71 -13.96 6.62
N ARG A 123 19.35 -14.75 7.63
CA ARG A 123 20.17 -15.86 8.14
C ARG A 123 20.31 -16.98 7.10
N GLU A 124 19.41 -17.03 6.14
CA GLU A 124 19.36 -17.99 5.04
C GLU A 124 19.86 -17.39 3.71
N GLY A 125 20.39 -16.16 3.73
CA GLY A 125 20.82 -15.44 2.53
C GLY A 125 19.66 -14.98 1.63
N LEU A 126 18.44 -14.90 2.17
CA LEU A 126 17.21 -14.59 1.44
C LEU A 126 16.52 -13.31 1.96
N ILE A 127 15.66 -12.75 1.14
CA ILE A 127 14.79 -11.63 1.49
C ILE A 127 13.42 -11.77 0.82
N LEU A 128 12.39 -11.17 1.43
CA LEU A 128 11.20 -10.72 0.72
C LEU A 128 11.48 -9.30 0.24
N GLY A 129 11.54 -9.11 -1.08
CA GLY A 129 12.10 -7.89 -1.69
C GLY A 129 11.23 -6.64 -1.62
N ILE A 130 10.01 -6.73 -1.07
CA ILE A 130 9.10 -5.59 -0.85
C ILE A 130 9.65 -4.73 0.28
N ASP A 131 9.68 -3.40 0.13
CA ASP A 131 10.36 -2.54 1.09
C ASP A 131 9.64 -1.23 1.43
N PRO A 132 8.37 -1.26 1.87
CA PRO A 132 7.68 -0.05 2.29
C PRO A 132 8.43 0.64 3.45
N PRO A 133 8.35 1.98 3.56
CA PRO A 133 9.03 2.75 4.63
C PRO A 133 8.68 2.27 6.04
N THR A 134 7.46 1.76 6.23
CA THR A 134 6.90 1.33 7.52
C THR A 134 7.17 -0.14 7.87
N ARG A 135 8.11 -0.81 7.20
CA ARG A 135 8.41 -2.25 7.32
C ARG A 135 8.56 -2.80 8.75
N SER A 136 8.92 -1.95 9.73
CA SER A 136 9.09 -2.35 11.14
C SER A 136 7.77 -2.59 11.88
N VAL A 137 6.68 -2.03 11.38
CA VAL A 137 5.34 -2.11 11.98
C VAL A 137 4.28 -2.68 11.03
N THR A 138 4.51 -2.63 9.72
CA THR A 138 3.58 -3.18 8.73
C THR A 138 3.64 -4.70 8.74
N THR A 139 2.47 -5.33 8.89
CA THR A 139 2.32 -6.80 8.94
C THR A 139 2.17 -7.39 7.54
N LEU A 140 2.52 -8.68 7.38
CA LEU A 140 2.44 -9.38 6.09
C LEU A 140 0.99 -9.47 5.57
N GLY A 141 0.02 -9.70 6.46
CA GLY A 141 -1.39 -9.69 6.06
C GLY A 141 -1.83 -8.35 5.48
N SER A 142 -1.38 -7.23 6.07
CA SER A 142 -1.65 -5.90 5.54
C SER A 142 -0.97 -5.67 4.17
N LEU A 143 0.29 -6.09 4.01
CA LEU A 143 1.01 -5.97 2.73
C LEU A 143 0.29 -6.72 1.60
N ILE A 144 -0.16 -7.94 1.89
CA ILE A 144 -0.93 -8.74 0.92
C ILE A 144 -2.28 -8.09 0.65
N ALA A 145 -3.02 -7.69 1.70
CA ALA A 145 -4.37 -7.14 1.56
C ALA A 145 -4.42 -5.86 0.70
N ILE A 146 -3.37 -5.04 0.70
CA ILE A 146 -3.28 -3.85 -0.15
C ILE A 146 -2.45 -4.07 -1.41
N ASP A 147 -1.88 -5.27 -1.60
CA ASP A 147 -0.93 -5.59 -2.66
C ASP A 147 0.24 -4.57 -2.69
N ALA A 148 0.85 -4.38 -1.51
CA ALA A 148 1.86 -3.36 -1.30
C ALA A 148 3.06 -3.54 -2.22
N LEU A 149 3.66 -2.42 -2.54
CA LEU A 149 4.93 -2.34 -3.25
C LEU A 149 5.94 -1.53 -2.41
N GLY A 150 6.95 -0.95 -2.99
CA GLY A 150 7.95 -0.11 -2.35
C GLY A 150 8.93 0.39 -3.39
N SER A 151 10.01 1.04 -2.95
CA SER A 151 11.01 1.63 -3.85
C SER A 151 11.59 0.63 -4.85
N HIS A 152 11.76 -0.65 -4.44
CA HIS A 152 12.33 -1.72 -5.26
C HIS A 152 11.31 -2.54 -6.07
N PHE A 153 10.11 -2.02 -6.21
CA PHE A 153 9.03 -2.67 -6.96
C PHE A 153 9.41 -3.05 -8.41
N MET A 154 10.21 -2.23 -9.09
CA MET A 154 10.68 -2.54 -10.45
C MET A 154 11.39 -3.88 -10.54
N LYS A 155 12.11 -4.28 -9.49
CA LYS A 155 12.89 -5.51 -9.44
C LYS A 155 12.12 -6.67 -8.85
N TYR A 156 11.37 -6.44 -7.79
CA TYR A 156 10.79 -7.51 -6.98
C TYR A 156 9.28 -7.66 -7.11
N GLY A 157 8.62 -6.73 -7.82
CA GLY A 157 7.16 -6.73 -7.94
C GLY A 157 6.44 -6.31 -6.66
N THR A 158 5.17 -6.67 -6.58
CA THR A 158 4.27 -6.38 -5.45
C THR A 158 4.21 -7.54 -4.45
N ALA A 159 3.52 -7.33 -3.33
CA ALA A 159 3.22 -8.40 -2.37
C ALA A 159 2.47 -9.56 -3.03
N GLY A 160 1.49 -9.26 -3.88
CA GLY A 160 0.72 -10.26 -4.62
C GLY A 160 1.53 -11.05 -5.65
N ASP A 161 2.60 -10.45 -6.21
CA ASP A 161 3.51 -11.18 -7.10
C ASP A 161 4.34 -12.23 -6.34
N ALA A 162 4.56 -12.03 -5.04
CA ALA A 162 5.26 -12.98 -4.18
C ALA A 162 4.33 -14.09 -3.64
N VAL A 163 3.01 -13.90 -3.64
CA VAL A 163 2.06 -14.89 -3.11
C VAL A 163 2.05 -16.17 -3.94
N VAL A 164 2.21 -17.31 -3.27
CA VAL A 164 2.12 -18.66 -3.84
C VAL A 164 0.81 -19.33 -3.44
N SER A 165 0.46 -19.26 -2.15
CA SER A 165 -0.83 -19.72 -1.63
C SER A 165 -1.19 -18.98 -0.36
N LEU A 166 -2.49 -18.92 -0.03
CA LEU A 166 -3.02 -18.31 1.18
C LEU A 166 -4.00 -19.27 1.84
N ASN A 167 -3.95 -19.34 3.16
CA ASN A 167 -5.07 -19.86 3.94
C ASN A 167 -5.90 -18.67 4.42
N GLY A 168 -7.21 -18.82 4.43
CA GLY A 168 -8.12 -17.75 4.85
C GLY A 168 -9.44 -18.29 5.37
N VAL A 169 -10.24 -17.38 5.93
CA VAL A 169 -11.60 -17.63 6.38
C VAL A 169 -12.56 -16.83 5.51
N LEU A 170 -13.54 -17.50 4.92
CA LEU A 170 -14.62 -16.91 4.13
C LEU A 170 -15.66 -16.23 5.02
N ALA A 171 -16.60 -15.48 4.42
CA ALA A 171 -17.64 -14.71 5.12
C ALA A 171 -18.65 -15.56 5.94
N ASP A 172 -18.69 -16.88 5.72
CA ASP A 172 -19.48 -17.84 6.48
C ASP A 172 -18.69 -18.55 7.59
N GLY A 173 -17.41 -18.21 7.77
CA GLY A 173 -16.52 -18.82 8.74
C GLY A 173 -15.88 -20.14 8.27
N GLU A 174 -15.98 -20.48 6.99
CA GLU A 174 -15.33 -21.65 6.42
C GLU A 174 -13.83 -21.38 6.20
N GLU A 175 -12.98 -22.29 6.72
CA GLU A 175 -11.52 -22.21 6.53
C GLU A 175 -11.15 -22.83 5.18
N VAL A 176 -10.45 -22.07 4.33
CA VAL A 176 -10.12 -22.47 2.96
C VAL A 176 -8.65 -22.20 2.64
N ARG A 177 -8.14 -22.91 1.62
CA ARG A 177 -6.83 -22.63 1.04
C ARG A 177 -7.00 -22.17 -0.40
N PHE A 178 -6.41 -21.02 -0.72
CA PHE A 178 -6.35 -20.45 -2.06
C PHE A 178 -4.98 -20.70 -2.69
N SER A 179 -5.00 -21.14 -3.94
CA SER A 179 -3.81 -21.32 -4.79
C SER A 179 -4.20 -21.19 -6.25
N LYS A 180 -3.23 -21.34 -7.13
CA LYS A 180 -3.49 -21.48 -8.55
C LYS A 180 -4.10 -22.86 -8.83
N THR A 181 -5.30 -22.90 -9.47
CA THR A 181 -6.06 -24.12 -9.70
C THR A 181 -6.75 -24.10 -11.09
N PRO A 182 -7.07 -25.26 -11.70
CA PRO A 182 -7.92 -25.30 -12.89
C PRO A 182 -9.26 -24.62 -12.62
N TRP A 183 -9.82 -23.92 -13.60
CA TRP A 183 -11.12 -23.26 -13.45
C TRP A 183 -12.28 -23.99 -14.13
N GLN A 184 -12.01 -24.83 -15.14
CA GLN A 184 -13.05 -25.58 -15.87
C GLN A 184 -13.50 -26.83 -15.10
N CYS A 185 -12.57 -27.54 -14.51
CA CYS A 185 -12.82 -28.72 -13.70
C CYS A 185 -11.92 -28.67 -12.47
N PRO A 186 -12.20 -27.77 -11.51
CA PRO A 186 -11.38 -27.66 -10.33
C PRO A 186 -11.55 -28.90 -9.44
N ASP A 187 -10.46 -29.34 -8.83
CA ASP A 187 -10.42 -30.43 -7.84
C ASP A 187 -9.37 -30.09 -6.78
N THR A 188 -9.74 -29.18 -5.90
CA THR A 188 -8.87 -28.74 -4.80
C THR A 188 -9.08 -29.57 -3.53
N GLY A 189 -10.03 -30.48 -3.53
CA GLY A 189 -10.50 -31.21 -2.37
C GLY A 189 -11.43 -30.37 -1.46
N HIS A 190 -11.84 -29.19 -1.91
CA HIS A 190 -12.70 -28.29 -1.13
C HIS A 190 -13.80 -27.68 -2.01
N ALA A 191 -15.03 -28.18 -1.86
CA ALA A 191 -16.17 -27.86 -2.74
C ALA A 191 -16.42 -26.35 -2.89
N ARG A 192 -16.25 -25.56 -1.82
CA ARG A 192 -16.43 -24.10 -1.89
C ARG A 192 -15.38 -23.42 -2.74
N VAL A 193 -14.11 -23.84 -2.64
CA VAL A 193 -13.00 -23.31 -3.47
C VAL A 193 -13.20 -23.69 -4.94
N ASP A 194 -13.63 -24.92 -5.20
CA ASP A 194 -13.92 -25.41 -6.54
C ASP A 194 -15.08 -24.63 -7.18
N TYR A 195 -16.14 -24.37 -6.42
CA TYR A 195 -17.23 -23.49 -6.86
C TYR A 195 -16.73 -22.07 -7.21
N LEU A 196 -15.95 -21.43 -6.34
CA LEU A 196 -15.40 -20.09 -6.58
C LEU A 196 -14.48 -20.06 -7.79
N ALA A 197 -13.61 -21.07 -7.95
CA ALA A 197 -12.71 -21.18 -9.10
C ALA A 197 -13.48 -21.27 -10.42
N SER A 198 -14.53 -22.08 -10.46
CA SER A 198 -15.38 -22.27 -11.65
C SER A 198 -16.16 -21.00 -11.98
N GLU A 199 -16.91 -20.43 -11.04
CA GLU A 199 -17.75 -19.24 -11.25
C GLU A 199 -16.92 -18.03 -11.69
N ILE A 200 -15.82 -17.76 -10.97
CA ILE A 200 -14.95 -16.62 -11.29
C ILE A 200 -14.22 -16.87 -12.61
N GLY A 201 -13.74 -18.10 -12.85
CA GLY A 201 -13.11 -18.46 -14.11
C GLY A 201 -14.03 -18.24 -15.31
N GLN A 202 -15.30 -18.66 -15.24
CA GLN A 202 -16.31 -18.39 -16.26
C GLN A 202 -16.57 -16.89 -16.44
N LEU A 203 -16.74 -16.15 -15.32
CA LEU A 203 -16.96 -14.70 -15.34
C LEU A 203 -15.80 -13.96 -16.03
N LEU A 204 -14.54 -14.27 -15.66
CA LEU A 204 -13.36 -13.65 -16.24
C LEU A 204 -13.17 -14.04 -17.72
N ASN A 205 -13.44 -15.29 -18.06
CA ASN A 205 -13.34 -15.76 -19.44
C ASN A 205 -14.37 -15.07 -20.36
N ALA A 206 -15.60 -14.90 -19.90
CA ALA A 206 -16.66 -14.18 -20.63
C ALA A 206 -16.31 -12.68 -20.85
N ASN A 207 -15.52 -12.09 -19.96
CA ASN A 207 -15.13 -10.68 -20.01
C ASN A 207 -13.65 -10.46 -20.40
N ARG A 208 -13.00 -11.47 -21.02
CA ARG A 208 -11.56 -11.50 -21.28
C ARG A 208 -11.06 -10.30 -22.11
N ALA A 209 -11.84 -9.85 -23.09
CA ALA A 209 -11.49 -8.71 -23.94
C ALA A 209 -11.42 -7.40 -23.12
N LEU A 210 -12.40 -7.18 -22.25
CA LEU A 210 -12.47 -6.02 -21.38
C LEU A 210 -11.32 -6.02 -20.35
N ILE A 211 -11.04 -7.16 -19.70
CA ILE A 211 -9.98 -7.32 -18.72
C ILE A 211 -8.58 -7.08 -19.34
N LYS A 212 -8.37 -7.51 -20.60
CA LYS A 212 -7.11 -7.27 -21.33
C LYS A 212 -6.93 -5.82 -21.80
N SER A 213 -7.97 -5.02 -21.76
CA SER A 213 -7.96 -3.62 -22.17
C SER A 213 -8.54 -2.71 -21.07
N PRO A 214 -7.94 -2.69 -19.86
CA PRO A 214 -8.45 -1.87 -18.77
C PRO A 214 -8.41 -0.38 -19.11
N PRO A 215 -9.19 0.46 -18.41
CA PRO A 215 -9.18 1.92 -18.61
C PRO A 215 -7.80 2.57 -18.40
N TRP A 216 -6.97 1.97 -17.54
CA TRP A 216 -5.58 2.40 -17.32
C TRP A 216 -4.61 1.65 -18.24
N ARG A 217 -3.50 2.30 -18.60
CA ARG A 217 -2.44 1.70 -19.42
C ARG A 217 -1.07 2.24 -19.03
N GLY A 218 -0.07 1.36 -19.03
CA GLY A 218 1.31 1.75 -18.75
C GLY A 218 1.63 1.98 -17.27
N VAL A 219 0.66 1.86 -16.37
CA VAL A 219 0.88 1.76 -14.94
C VAL A 219 1.15 0.30 -14.57
N ALA A 220 1.99 0.11 -13.56
CA ALA A 220 2.44 -1.23 -13.21
C ALA A 220 1.38 -2.06 -12.50
N ARG A 221 0.42 -1.42 -11.86
CA ARG A 221 -0.70 -2.04 -11.14
C ARG A 221 -1.99 -1.25 -11.39
N GLY A 222 -3.08 -1.97 -11.64
CA GLY A 222 -4.43 -1.41 -11.68
C GLY A 222 -4.99 -1.12 -10.29
N CYS A 223 -6.14 -0.46 -10.24
CA CYS A 223 -6.91 -0.18 -9.04
C CYS A 223 -8.03 -1.22 -8.87
N GLY A 224 -8.44 -1.52 -7.65
CA GLY A 224 -9.47 -2.52 -7.37
C GLY A 224 -8.93 -3.95 -7.31
N TYR A 225 -9.81 -4.94 -7.56
CA TYR A 225 -9.37 -6.34 -7.66
C TYR A 225 -8.47 -6.53 -8.87
N ARG A 226 -7.42 -7.28 -8.70
CA ARG A 226 -6.37 -7.48 -9.69
C ARG A 226 -6.81 -8.53 -10.73
N LEU A 227 -7.56 -8.11 -11.76
CA LEU A 227 -8.16 -9.01 -12.73
C LEU A 227 -7.23 -9.44 -13.87
N GLU A 228 -6.27 -8.58 -14.26
CA GLU A 228 -5.52 -8.71 -15.52
C GLU A 228 -4.61 -9.95 -15.58
N SER A 229 -4.15 -10.44 -14.44
CA SER A 229 -3.18 -11.53 -14.35
C SER A 229 -3.64 -12.71 -13.52
N LEU A 230 -4.95 -12.79 -13.24
CA LEU A 230 -5.51 -13.87 -12.42
C LEU A 230 -5.66 -15.18 -13.18
N MET A 231 -5.83 -15.13 -14.50
CA MET A 231 -6.23 -16.29 -15.27
C MET A 231 -5.37 -16.46 -16.52
N ASP A 232 -4.93 -17.67 -16.77
CA ASP A 232 -4.45 -18.13 -18.07
C ASP A 232 -5.51 -18.96 -18.83
N GLN A 233 -5.12 -19.81 -19.78
CA GLN A 233 -6.09 -20.62 -20.54
C GLN A 233 -6.79 -21.67 -19.67
N ASN A 234 -6.09 -22.25 -18.70
CA ASN A 234 -6.53 -23.43 -17.96
C ASN A 234 -6.71 -23.18 -16.47
N THR A 235 -6.04 -22.20 -15.89
CA THR A 235 -5.97 -21.99 -14.44
C THR A 235 -6.38 -20.59 -14.03
N ILE A 236 -6.85 -20.48 -12.80
CA ILE A 236 -7.12 -19.23 -12.08
C ILE A 236 -6.30 -19.19 -10.77
N ASP A 237 -5.77 -18.04 -10.42
CA ASP A 237 -5.02 -17.81 -9.18
C ASP A 237 -5.89 -17.10 -8.14
N LEU A 238 -6.59 -17.88 -7.32
CA LEU A 238 -7.44 -17.36 -6.25
C LEU A 238 -6.64 -16.77 -5.09
N ALA A 239 -5.39 -17.19 -4.88
CA ALA A 239 -4.52 -16.58 -3.86
C ALA A 239 -4.11 -15.16 -4.28
N ARG A 240 -3.77 -14.98 -5.55
CA ARG A 240 -3.45 -13.65 -6.10
C ARG A 240 -4.67 -12.72 -6.09
N LEU A 241 -5.89 -13.22 -6.25
CA LEU A 241 -7.12 -12.43 -6.15
C LEU A 241 -7.30 -11.79 -4.75
N GLN A 242 -6.82 -12.45 -3.68
CA GLN A 242 -6.87 -11.89 -2.32
C GLN A 242 -5.92 -10.70 -2.16
N SER A 243 -4.88 -10.59 -3.00
CA SER A 243 -3.92 -9.50 -2.94
C SER A 243 -4.53 -8.22 -3.53
N GLY A 244 -4.58 -7.17 -2.72
CA GLY A 244 -5.25 -5.91 -3.08
C GLY A 244 -6.76 -5.93 -2.89
N ALA A 245 -7.31 -6.99 -2.29
CA ALA A 245 -8.75 -7.07 -1.98
C ALA A 245 -9.13 -6.34 -0.67
N GLU A 246 -8.19 -5.78 0.06
CA GLU A 246 -8.41 -4.98 1.28
C GLU A 246 -9.24 -5.71 2.36
N GLY A 247 -9.13 -7.05 2.43
CA GLY A 247 -9.91 -7.85 3.37
C GLY A 247 -11.41 -7.91 3.07
N THR A 248 -11.83 -7.57 1.84
CA THR A 248 -13.24 -7.60 1.42
C THR A 248 -13.69 -8.98 0.91
N LEU A 249 -12.76 -9.91 0.63
CA LEU A 249 -13.08 -11.24 0.09
C LEU A 249 -12.89 -12.36 1.12
N SER A 250 -11.86 -12.29 1.93
CA SER A 250 -11.59 -13.24 3.01
C SER A 250 -10.70 -12.63 4.08
N VAL A 251 -10.59 -13.31 5.22
CA VAL A 251 -9.65 -12.98 6.30
C VAL A 251 -8.44 -13.90 6.22
N ILE A 252 -7.26 -13.39 5.89
CA ILE A 252 -6.02 -14.17 5.71
C ILE A 252 -5.53 -14.70 7.06
N THR A 253 -5.24 -16.00 7.14
CA THR A 253 -4.75 -16.68 8.35
C THR A 253 -3.32 -17.20 8.23
N GLU A 254 -2.86 -17.50 7.01
CA GLU A 254 -1.50 -17.94 6.70
C GLU A 254 -1.16 -17.58 5.25
N ALA A 255 0.12 -17.28 4.97
CA ALA A 255 0.61 -17.02 3.63
C ALA A 255 1.86 -17.85 3.33
N THR A 256 1.94 -18.39 2.11
CA THR A 256 3.16 -18.91 1.51
C THR A 256 3.63 -17.91 0.46
N LEU A 257 4.85 -17.39 0.63
CA LEU A 257 5.40 -16.31 -0.19
C LEU A 257 6.71 -16.77 -0.84
N ARG A 258 6.93 -16.38 -2.08
CA ARG A 258 8.22 -16.51 -2.76
C ARG A 258 9.22 -15.53 -2.18
N VAL A 259 10.46 -16.00 -1.97
CA VAL A 259 11.58 -15.19 -1.49
C VAL A 259 12.70 -15.23 -2.51
N VAL A 260 13.62 -14.28 -2.43
CA VAL A 260 14.72 -14.14 -3.40
C VAL A 260 16.08 -14.03 -2.67
N PRO A 261 17.19 -14.39 -3.32
CA PRO A 261 18.52 -14.18 -2.76
C PRO A 261 18.80 -12.70 -2.48
N ILE A 262 19.57 -12.43 -1.42
CA ILE A 262 20.10 -11.10 -1.16
C ILE A 262 21.03 -10.71 -2.31
N PRO A 263 20.91 -9.50 -2.90
CA PRO A 263 21.79 -9.05 -3.98
C PRO A 263 23.26 -9.02 -3.52
N ALA A 264 24.16 -9.52 -4.36
CA ALA A 264 25.60 -9.60 -4.06
C ALA A 264 26.24 -8.20 -3.91
N ALA A 265 25.84 -7.26 -4.76
CA ALA A 265 26.28 -5.87 -4.69
C ALA A 265 25.14 -4.90 -4.97
N ARG A 266 25.19 -3.72 -4.31
CA ARG A 266 24.21 -2.64 -4.46
C ARG A 266 24.95 -1.31 -4.49
N GLY A 267 24.42 -0.37 -5.26
CA GLY A 267 24.93 1.00 -5.25
C GLY A 267 23.82 2.00 -5.54
N VAL A 268 24.00 3.22 -5.08
CA VAL A 268 23.05 4.32 -5.30
C VAL A 268 23.73 5.50 -5.96
N VAL A 269 22.94 6.28 -6.69
CA VAL A 269 23.33 7.61 -7.15
C VAL A 269 22.29 8.64 -6.78
N LEU A 270 22.75 9.81 -6.35
CA LEU A 270 21.94 10.99 -6.11
C LEU A 270 22.13 11.95 -7.29
N LEU A 271 21.03 12.36 -7.92
CA LEU A 271 21.00 13.33 -9.01
C LEU A 271 20.09 14.49 -8.62
N PHE A 272 20.59 15.71 -8.75
CA PHE A 272 19.87 16.92 -8.36
C PHE A 272 19.50 17.73 -9.60
N PHE A 273 18.28 18.28 -9.61
CA PHE A 273 17.71 18.97 -10.75
C PHE A 273 17.18 20.34 -10.37
N GLU A 274 17.26 21.29 -11.30
CA GLU A 274 16.72 22.66 -11.17
C GLU A 274 15.21 22.72 -11.43
N LYS A 275 14.62 21.67 -12.00
CA LYS A 275 13.18 21.57 -12.29
C LYS A 275 12.69 20.15 -12.07
N LEU A 276 11.48 20.06 -11.50
CA LEU A 276 10.81 18.79 -11.22
C LEU A 276 10.59 17.94 -12.48
N GLU A 277 10.24 18.60 -13.60
CA GLU A 277 9.98 17.92 -14.87
C GLU A 277 11.25 17.27 -15.46
N PHE A 278 12.42 17.83 -15.20
CA PHE A 278 13.69 17.23 -15.63
C PHE A 278 14.00 15.96 -14.86
N ALA A 279 13.74 15.94 -13.55
CA ALA A 279 13.85 14.74 -12.72
C ALA A 279 12.87 13.65 -13.21
N ALA A 280 11.63 14.02 -13.52
CA ALA A 280 10.64 13.09 -14.04
C ALA A 280 11.07 12.47 -15.39
N ARG A 281 11.64 13.25 -16.30
CA ARG A 281 12.18 12.74 -17.57
C ARG A 281 13.41 11.84 -17.36
N ALA A 282 14.29 12.18 -16.43
CA ALA A 282 15.43 11.34 -16.08
C ALA A 282 15.01 9.98 -15.48
N ALA A 283 13.91 9.94 -14.73
CA ALA A 283 13.34 8.70 -14.22
C ALA A 283 12.86 7.74 -15.34
N ILE A 284 12.41 8.28 -16.48
CA ILE A 284 12.07 7.45 -17.66
C ILE A 284 13.33 6.76 -18.22
N ASP A 285 14.46 7.45 -18.25
CA ASP A 285 15.73 6.87 -18.68
C ASP A 285 16.21 5.79 -17.67
N ALA A 286 16.08 6.05 -16.36
CA ALA A 286 16.39 5.07 -15.32
C ALA A 286 15.53 3.80 -15.47
N ARG A 287 14.22 3.95 -15.77
CA ARG A 287 13.32 2.81 -16.04
C ARG A 287 13.79 1.98 -17.23
N ARG A 288 14.21 2.62 -18.32
CA ARG A 288 14.70 1.92 -19.52
C ARG A 288 15.98 1.13 -19.26
N ASP A 289 16.80 1.60 -18.33
CA ASP A 289 18.03 0.93 -17.90
C ASP A 289 17.77 -0.10 -16.78
N GLN A 290 16.49 -0.40 -16.47
CA GLN A 290 16.05 -1.44 -15.53
C GLN A 290 16.70 -1.34 -14.14
N VAL A 291 16.82 -0.11 -13.62
CA VAL A 291 17.34 0.12 -12.26
C VAL A 291 16.49 -0.57 -11.20
N ALA A 292 17.08 -0.88 -10.05
CA ALA A 292 16.39 -1.58 -8.98
C ALA A 292 15.38 -0.68 -8.26
N ALA A 293 15.69 0.62 -8.11
CA ALA A 293 14.81 1.63 -7.50
C ALA A 293 15.08 3.01 -8.10
N CYS A 294 14.05 3.88 -8.10
CA CYS A 294 14.18 5.26 -8.54
C CYS A 294 13.13 6.13 -7.84
N ASP A 295 13.55 6.78 -6.75
CA ASP A 295 12.70 7.63 -5.93
C ASP A 295 12.97 9.10 -6.20
N LEU A 296 11.91 9.91 -6.29
CA LEU A 296 11.96 11.34 -6.45
C LEU A 296 11.51 12.05 -5.18
N MET A 297 12.23 13.09 -4.79
CA MET A 297 11.86 14.02 -3.72
C MET A 297 11.87 15.44 -4.25
N ASP A 298 10.84 16.22 -3.95
CA ASP A 298 10.77 17.63 -4.29
C ASP A 298 11.66 18.49 -3.37
N ARG A 299 11.80 19.77 -3.72
CA ARG A 299 12.57 20.76 -2.96
C ARG A 299 12.19 20.80 -1.49
N ARG A 300 10.90 20.76 -1.15
CA ARG A 300 10.44 20.85 0.24
C ARG A 300 10.88 19.65 1.07
N LEU A 301 10.80 18.44 0.51
CA LEU A 301 11.34 17.23 1.15
C LEU A 301 12.86 17.30 1.30
N ILE A 302 13.59 17.84 0.34
CA ILE A 302 15.04 18.06 0.40
C ILE A 302 15.38 19.02 1.56
N GLU A 303 14.66 20.13 1.69
CA GLU A 303 14.86 21.11 2.76
C GLU A 303 14.60 20.49 4.14
N ILE A 304 13.49 19.77 4.34
CA ILE A 304 13.19 19.04 5.56
C ILE A 304 14.26 17.99 5.87
N ALA A 305 14.74 17.28 4.85
CA ALA A 305 15.78 16.28 5.01
C ALA A 305 17.10 16.87 5.55
N ARG A 306 17.48 18.04 5.07
CA ARG A 306 18.69 18.76 5.52
C ARG A 306 18.66 19.07 7.03
N GLU A 307 17.47 19.30 7.58
CA GLU A 307 17.29 19.57 9.01
C GLU A 307 17.37 18.32 9.90
N LEU A 308 17.27 17.11 9.32
CA LEU A 308 17.22 15.86 10.08
C LEU A 308 18.58 15.43 10.64
N ASP A 309 19.66 15.75 9.94
CA ASP A 309 21.02 15.30 10.28
C ASP A 309 22.06 16.17 9.57
N PRO A 310 23.11 16.66 10.24
CA PRO A 310 24.16 17.47 9.60
C PRO A 310 24.82 16.79 8.39
N ARG A 311 24.85 15.45 8.35
CA ARG A 311 25.37 14.72 7.19
C ARG A 311 24.48 14.85 5.97
N TYR A 312 23.17 14.98 6.14
CA TYR A 312 22.26 15.28 5.03
C TYR A 312 22.42 16.72 4.56
N GLU A 313 22.71 17.67 5.47
CA GLU A 313 23.02 19.03 5.06
C GLU A 313 24.25 19.11 4.16
N ALA A 314 25.29 18.33 4.45
CA ALA A 314 26.49 18.23 3.61
C ALA A 314 26.25 17.47 2.29
N LEU A 315 25.29 16.53 2.25
CA LEU A 315 25.02 15.67 1.10
C LEU A 315 24.06 16.32 0.08
N LEU A 316 23.08 17.10 0.57
CA LEU A 316 21.98 17.66 -0.23
C LEU A 316 22.24 19.14 -0.52
N PRO A 317 22.46 19.54 -1.79
CA PRO A 317 22.74 20.93 -2.16
C PRO A 317 21.53 21.84 -1.91
N ARG A 318 21.83 23.11 -1.55
CA ARG A 318 20.81 24.15 -1.49
C ARG A 318 20.35 24.52 -2.90
N GLY A 319 19.04 24.79 -3.05
CA GLY A 319 18.46 25.28 -4.31
C GLY A 319 18.14 24.19 -5.33
N ALA A 320 18.33 22.91 -5.01
CA ALA A 320 17.80 21.83 -5.85
C ALA A 320 16.26 21.78 -5.76
N GLU A 321 15.58 21.79 -6.91
CA GLU A 321 14.12 21.69 -6.99
C GLU A 321 13.65 20.22 -6.91
N ALA A 322 14.51 19.27 -7.30
CA ALA A 322 14.23 17.84 -7.19
C ALA A 322 15.49 17.01 -7.01
N LEU A 323 15.35 15.90 -6.32
CA LEU A 323 16.34 14.84 -6.15
C LEU A 323 15.78 13.53 -6.73
N LEU A 324 16.60 12.83 -7.53
CA LEU A 324 16.42 11.39 -7.80
C LEU A 324 17.43 10.60 -7.01
N LEU A 325 16.94 9.64 -6.22
CA LEU A 325 17.71 8.57 -5.61
C LEU A 325 17.50 7.30 -6.44
N ILE A 326 18.54 6.84 -7.12
CA ILE A 326 18.49 5.67 -8.00
C ILE A 326 19.38 4.59 -7.42
N GLU A 327 18.87 3.35 -7.32
CA GLU A 327 19.66 2.18 -6.93
C GLU A 327 19.85 1.22 -8.10
N GLN A 328 21.05 0.66 -8.21
CA GLN A 328 21.34 -0.48 -9.07
C GLN A 328 21.91 -1.63 -8.25
N GLN A 329 21.69 -2.86 -8.74
CA GLN A 329 22.15 -4.10 -8.13
C GLN A 329 22.90 -4.91 -9.18
N GLY A 330 23.95 -5.63 -8.76
CA GLY A 330 24.79 -6.42 -9.66
C GLY A 330 25.57 -7.49 -8.92
N TYR A 331 26.53 -8.09 -9.61
CA TYR A 331 27.37 -9.16 -9.07
C TYR A 331 28.48 -8.63 -8.17
N ASP A 332 29.02 -7.44 -8.47
CA ASP A 332 30.04 -6.80 -7.66
C ASP A 332 29.92 -5.27 -7.70
N ALA A 333 30.70 -4.60 -6.85
CA ALA A 333 30.68 -3.15 -6.70
C ALA A 333 31.23 -2.41 -7.93
N ALA A 334 32.11 -3.02 -8.72
CA ALA A 334 32.69 -2.40 -9.92
C ALA A 334 31.66 -2.36 -11.05
N GLU A 335 30.95 -3.47 -11.29
CA GLU A 335 29.83 -3.54 -12.24
C GLU A 335 28.74 -2.51 -11.90
N VAL A 336 28.32 -2.47 -10.64
CA VAL A 336 27.30 -1.52 -10.17
C VAL A 336 27.74 -0.08 -10.37
N ARG A 337 28.99 0.26 -10.03
CA ARG A 337 29.55 1.59 -10.25
C ARG A 337 29.60 1.97 -11.74
N GLN A 338 30.00 1.05 -12.60
CA GLN A 338 30.04 1.25 -14.05
C GLN A 338 28.64 1.49 -14.63
N SER A 339 27.67 0.66 -14.23
CA SER A 339 26.26 0.78 -14.66
C SER A 339 25.67 2.13 -14.26
N LEU A 340 25.82 2.55 -12.99
CA LEU A 340 25.37 3.85 -12.52
C LEU A 340 26.11 4.99 -13.22
N GLY A 341 27.41 4.88 -13.47
CA GLY A 341 28.20 5.87 -14.21
C GLY A 341 27.70 6.07 -15.64
N SER A 342 27.37 4.99 -16.33
CA SER A 342 26.80 5.01 -17.68
C SER A 342 25.42 5.68 -17.71
N LEU A 343 24.56 5.35 -16.74
CA LEU A 343 23.25 5.99 -16.58
C LEU A 343 23.37 7.49 -16.33
N VAL A 344 24.27 7.91 -15.42
CA VAL A 344 24.52 9.32 -15.12
C VAL A 344 24.93 10.07 -16.38
N GLN A 345 25.90 9.54 -17.16
CA GLN A 345 26.33 10.18 -18.42
C GLN A 345 25.20 10.34 -19.42
N LYS A 346 24.30 9.33 -19.53
CA LYS A 346 23.12 9.37 -20.39
C LYS A 346 22.13 10.46 -19.96
N ILE A 347 21.85 10.56 -18.65
CA ILE A 347 20.93 11.56 -18.08
C ILE A 347 21.50 12.98 -18.27
N VAL A 348 22.76 13.21 -17.89
CA VAL A 348 23.42 14.54 -18.00
C VAL A 348 23.47 15.06 -19.43
N ARG A 349 23.69 14.18 -20.43
CA ARG A 349 23.65 14.59 -21.84
C ARG A 349 22.27 15.10 -22.29
N ARG A 350 21.18 14.58 -21.69
CA ARG A 350 19.80 14.95 -22.04
C ARG A 350 19.22 16.06 -21.16
N ALA A 351 19.75 16.22 -19.95
CA ALA A 351 19.35 17.24 -18.98
C ALA A 351 20.60 17.95 -18.43
N PRO A 352 21.16 18.95 -19.17
CA PRO A 352 22.41 19.64 -18.81
C PRO A 352 22.36 20.36 -17.45
N SER A 353 21.16 20.68 -16.96
CA SER A 353 20.92 21.35 -15.67
C SER A 353 21.04 20.41 -14.45
N THR A 354 21.53 19.19 -14.65
CA THR A 354 21.75 18.23 -13.55
C THR A 354 22.97 18.69 -12.75
N GLN A 355 22.75 19.13 -11.51
CA GLN A 355 23.82 19.48 -10.58
C GLN A 355 24.39 18.20 -9.98
N GLN A 356 25.67 18.19 -9.68
CA GLN A 356 26.46 17.17 -8.97
C GLN A 356 25.81 15.78 -8.81
N SER A 357 26.43 14.76 -9.36
CA SER A 357 26.08 13.36 -9.10
C SER A 357 27.06 12.75 -8.11
N ARG A 358 26.55 11.94 -7.15
CA ARG A 358 27.38 11.18 -6.23
C ARG A 358 26.98 9.70 -6.28
N ILE A 359 27.91 8.85 -6.76
CA ILE A 359 27.73 7.40 -6.78
C ILE A 359 28.34 6.81 -5.52
N VAL A 360 27.54 6.01 -4.79
CA VAL A 360 27.91 5.37 -3.54
C VAL A 360 27.67 3.86 -3.66
N VAL A 361 28.71 3.07 -3.40
CA VAL A 361 28.67 1.59 -3.36
C VAL A 361 29.07 1.06 -1.98
N ASP A 362 29.53 1.91 -1.07
CA ASP A 362 29.77 1.56 0.33
C ASP A 362 28.45 1.27 1.04
N ASP A 363 28.38 0.14 1.75
CA ASP A 363 27.17 -0.36 2.38
C ASP A 363 26.63 0.59 3.48
N LEU A 364 27.51 1.14 4.31
CA LEU A 364 27.08 2.01 5.42
C LEU A 364 26.57 3.35 4.91
N GLU A 365 27.27 3.94 3.94
CA GLU A 365 26.85 5.20 3.33
C GLU A 365 25.56 5.03 2.51
N ARG A 366 25.43 3.94 1.74
CA ARG A 366 24.20 3.59 1.01
C ARG A 366 23.01 3.43 1.95
N ASP A 367 23.18 2.68 3.03
CA ASP A 367 22.11 2.45 4.00
C ASP A 367 21.75 3.74 4.77
N PHE A 368 22.70 4.64 4.97
CA PHE A 368 22.43 5.98 5.49
C PHE A 368 21.58 6.79 4.50
N ILE A 369 21.89 6.76 3.21
CA ILE A 369 21.11 7.44 2.17
C ILE A 369 19.68 6.88 2.13
N TRP A 370 19.49 5.57 2.15
CA TRP A 370 18.16 4.94 2.19
C TRP A 370 17.35 5.25 3.45
N LYS A 371 18.00 5.61 4.57
CA LYS A 371 17.28 6.09 5.76
C LYS A 371 16.58 7.42 5.53
N LEU A 372 16.97 8.18 4.50
CA LEU A 372 16.39 9.48 4.18
C LEU A 372 14.88 9.38 3.98
N SER A 373 14.40 8.53 3.06
CA SER A 373 12.97 8.34 2.78
C SER A 373 12.17 7.90 4.02
N ARG A 374 12.76 7.08 4.88
CA ARG A 374 12.11 6.58 6.12
C ARG A 374 12.04 7.62 7.23
N ARG A 375 12.96 8.60 7.26
CA ARG A 375 13.03 9.64 8.31
C ARG A 375 12.17 10.86 7.95
N ILE A 376 11.95 11.14 6.69
CA ILE A 376 11.16 12.28 6.22
C ILE A 376 9.69 12.16 6.63
N VAL A 377 9.06 11.01 6.43
CA VAL A 377 7.63 10.82 6.71
C VAL A 377 7.27 11.08 8.17
N PRO A 378 7.96 10.53 9.17
CA PRO A 378 7.72 10.90 10.58
C PRO A 378 7.94 12.39 10.87
N ARG A 379 8.92 13.03 10.21
CA ARG A 379 9.19 14.46 10.40
C ARG A 379 8.08 15.33 9.84
N LEU A 380 7.48 14.95 8.70
CA LEU A 380 6.32 15.64 8.13
C LEU A 380 5.15 15.74 9.12
N VAL A 381 4.87 14.65 9.86
CA VAL A 381 3.80 14.62 10.87
C VAL A 381 4.11 15.52 12.06
N GLN A 382 5.40 15.76 12.34
CA GLN A 382 5.88 16.57 13.49
C GLN A 382 6.09 18.06 13.14
N LEU A 383 5.81 18.48 11.90
CA LEU A 383 5.95 19.89 11.52
C LEU A 383 5.04 20.77 12.38
N PRO A 384 5.54 21.92 12.88
CA PRO A 384 4.75 22.83 13.70
C PRO A 384 3.71 23.57 12.86
N GLY A 385 2.66 24.06 13.54
CA GLY A 385 1.61 24.88 12.93
C GLY A 385 0.29 24.15 12.77
N VAL A 386 -0.69 24.87 12.23
CA VAL A 386 -2.05 24.34 12.00
C VAL A 386 -2.15 23.60 10.67
N GLN A 387 -1.46 24.09 9.65
CA GLN A 387 -1.40 23.42 8.35
C GLN A 387 -0.47 22.22 8.41
N ARG A 388 -0.95 21.07 7.97
CA ARG A 388 -0.20 19.81 7.96
C ARG A 388 -0.21 19.18 6.57
N PRO A 389 0.84 18.43 6.21
CA PRO A 389 0.87 17.68 4.97
C PRO A 389 -0.10 16.48 5.08
N LEU A 390 -1.27 16.59 4.46
CA LEU A 390 -2.34 15.59 4.57
C LEU A 390 -2.14 14.45 3.57
N PRO A 391 -2.08 13.17 4.01
CA PRO A 391 -1.86 12.02 3.14
C PRO A 391 -3.16 11.58 2.43
N PHE A 392 -3.90 12.51 1.86
CA PHE A 392 -5.19 12.24 1.21
C PHE A 392 -5.03 11.92 -0.30
N LEU A 393 -4.11 12.63 -0.96
CA LEU A 393 -3.78 12.47 -2.38
C LEU A 393 -2.55 11.58 -2.61
N ASP A 394 -2.10 10.89 -1.57
CA ASP A 394 -1.05 9.90 -1.72
C ASP A 394 -1.54 8.78 -2.63
N ASP A 395 -0.63 8.30 -3.55
CA ASP A 395 -0.87 7.06 -4.25
C ASP A 395 -1.51 7.14 -5.65
N ILE A 396 -1.58 8.31 -6.25
CA ILE A 396 -1.91 8.41 -7.68
C ILE A 396 -0.79 7.76 -8.49
N ALA A 397 -1.11 6.86 -9.43
CA ALA A 397 -0.12 6.33 -10.36
C ALA A 397 -0.46 6.71 -11.81
N ILE A 398 0.54 7.29 -12.49
CA ILE A 398 0.45 7.78 -13.87
C ILE A 398 1.42 6.99 -14.75
N PRO A 399 1.08 6.68 -16.02
CA PRO A 399 2.05 6.13 -16.94
C PRO A 399 3.34 6.96 -16.92
N PRO A 400 4.51 6.37 -16.68
CA PRO A 400 5.75 7.12 -16.46
C PRO A 400 6.08 8.10 -17.58
N ASP A 401 5.79 7.75 -18.83
CA ASP A 401 6.00 8.63 -19.99
C ASP A 401 5.11 9.88 -19.98
N ARG A 402 3.99 9.85 -19.23
CA ARG A 402 3.04 10.96 -19.06
C ARG A 402 3.23 11.71 -17.73
N MET A 403 4.09 11.22 -16.85
CA MET A 403 4.30 11.81 -15.52
C MET A 403 4.77 13.29 -15.61
N PRO A 404 5.70 13.70 -16.49
CA PRO A 404 6.11 15.12 -16.58
C PRO A 404 4.93 16.05 -16.86
N GLU A 405 4.01 15.66 -17.75
CA GLU A 405 2.80 16.44 -18.08
C GLU A 405 1.84 16.50 -16.90
N PHE A 406 1.63 15.37 -16.22
CA PHE A 406 0.77 15.31 -15.04
C PHE A 406 1.28 16.18 -13.89
N LEU A 407 2.60 16.26 -13.68
CA LEU A 407 3.20 17.14 -12.66
C LEU A 407 2.88 18.62 -12.90
N VAL A 408 2.84 19.07 -14.17
CA VAL A 408 2.39 20.43 -14.52
C VAL A 408 0.91 20.63 -14.15
N GLU A 409 0.04 19.67 -14.49
CA GLU A 409 -1.39 19.74 -14.13
C GLU A 409 -1.60 19.76 -12.61
N MET A 410 -0.81 18.96 -11.87
CA MET A 410 -0.80 18.95 -10.41
C MET A 410 -0.41 20.33 -9.85
N GLN A 411 0.69 20.91 -10.32
CA GLN A 411 1.15 22.24 -9.88
C GLN A 411 0.11 23.32 -10.19
N ASN A 412 -0.51 23.30 -11.38
CA ASN A 412 -1.56 24.24 -11.77
C ASN A 412 -2.80 24.09 -10.87
N THR A 413 -3.18 22.86 -10.52
CA THR A 413 -4.31 22.59 -9.63
C THR A 413 -4.05 23.13 -8.22
N LEU A 414 -2.88 22.86 -7.65
CA LEU A 414 -2.48 23.35 -6.34
C LEU A 414 -2.40 24.88 -6.30
N LYS A 415 -1.83 25.49 -7.34
CA LYS A 415 -1.73 26.95 -7.49
C LYS A 415 -3.10 27.64 -7.57
N ALA A 416 -4.05 27.04 -8.30
CA ALA A 416 -5.42 27.58 -8.40
C ALA A 416 -6.13 27.64 -7.03
N GLU A 417 -5.91 26.65 -6.17
CA GLU A 417 -6.44 26.61 -4.81
C GLU A 417 -5.54 27.33 -3.78
N ARG A 418 -4.40 27.90 -4.20
CA ARG A 418 -3.40 28.54 -3.33
C ARG A 418 -2.86 27.61 -2.25
N VAL A 419 -2.69 26.33 -2.56
CA VAL A 419 -2.20 25.30 -1.67
C VAL A 419 -0.79 24.87 -2.09
N THR A 420 0.08 24.68 -1.12
CA THR A 420 1.39 24.07 -1.33
C THR A 420 1.34 22.59 -0.93
N ALA A 421 2.20 21.76 -1.52
CA ALA A 421 2.28 20.35 -1.20
C ALA A 421 3.75 19.88 -1.16
N THR A 422 3.99 18.71 -0.53
CA THR A 422 5.20 17.92 -0.79
C THR A 422 4.89 16.86 -1.83
N LEU A 423 5.92 16.48 -2.59
CA LEU A 423 5.87 15.38 -3.54
C LEU A 423 7.02 14.40 -3.29
N PHE A 424 6.66 13.17 -2.96
CA PHE A 424 7.51 11.99 -3.08
C PHE A 424 6.98 11.11 -4.21
N ALA A 425 7.86 10.43 -4.96
CA ALA A 425 7.40 9.49 -5.98
C ALA A 425 8.35 8.30 -6.16
N HIS A 426 7.79 7.11 -6.43
CA HIS A 426 8.52 6.04 -7.10
C HIS A 426 8.50 6.37 -8.60
N ALA A 427 9.43 7.24 -9.00
CA ALA A 427 9.32 8.01 -10.24
C ALA A 427 9.40 7.16 -11.51
N ALA A 428 10.21 6.10 -11.51
CA ALA A 428 10.32 5.21 -12.66
C ALA A 428 9.03 4.41 -12.94
N GLN A 429 8.11 4.32 -11.96
CA GLN A 429 6.79 3.69 -12.13
C GLN A 429 5.64 4.69 -12.21
N GLY A 430 5.91 5.96 -11.94
CA GLY A 430 4.89 7.01 -11.98
C GLY A 430 3.96 7.04 -10.76
N HIS A 431 4.36 6.43 -9.62
CA HIS A 431 3.59 6.48 -8.37
C HIS A 431 3.92 7.75 -7.60
N LEU A 432 2.89 8.54 -7.28
CA LEU A 432 3.01 9.89 -6.71
C LEU A 432 2.35 9.95 -5.34
N GLN A 433 3.07 10.45 -4.35
CA GLN A 433 2.57 10.74 -3.01
C GLN A 433 2.53 12.27 -2.84
N ILE A 434 1.34 12.84 -2.99
CA ILE A 434 1.10 14.28 -2.97
C ILE A 434 0.45 14.64 -1.64
N ARG A 435 1.11 15.47 -0.83
CA ARG A 435 0.61 15.87 0.50
C ARG A 435 0.42 17.39 0.56
N PRO A 436 -0.80 17.89 0.31
CA PRO A 436 -1.12 19.30 0.44
C PRO A 436 -1.06 19.74 1.91
N PHE A 437 -0.55 20.95 2.14
CA PHE A 437 -0.52 21.58 3.45
C PHE A 437 -1.84 22.32 3.70
N LEU A 438 -2.68 21.73 4.54
CA LEU A 438 -4.01 22.24 4.89
C LEU A 438 -4.26 22.07 6.38
N ASP A 439 -5.17 22.87 6.94
CA ASP A 439 -5.65 22.71 8.29
C ASP A 439 -6.85 21.74 8.31
N PRO A 440 -6.68 20.52 8.87
CA PRO A 440 -7.75 19.52 8.89
C PRO A 440 -8.95 19.92 9.77
N ASN A 441 -8.82 20.96 10.61
CA ASN A 441 -9.93 21.49 11.40
C ASN A 441 -10.66 22.67 10.72
N SER A 442 -10.19 23.11 9.53
CA SER A 442 -10.81 24.19 8.76
C SER A 442 -11.75 23.62 7.69
N GLU A 443 -13.04 23.96 7.75
CA GLU A 443 -14.01 23.56 6.73
C GLU A 443 -13.62 24.09 5.34
N GLU A 444 -13.07 25.30 5.26
CA GLU A 444 -12.60 25.88 3.99
C GLU A 444 -11.45 25.06 3.41
N ASP A 445 -10.46 24.67 4.23
CA ASP A 445 -9.32 23.88 3.78
C ASP A 445 -9.74 22.45 3.42
N MET A 446 -10.70 21.86 4.12
CA MET A 446 -11.27 20.56 3.75
C MET A 446 -12.06 20.65 2.43
N ALA A 447 -12.78 21.73 2.19
CA ALA A 447 -13.42 21.96 0.89
C ALA A 447 -12.39 22.13 -0.25
N LYS A 448 -11.23 22.79 0.00
CA LYS A 448 -10.11 22.85 -0.97
C LYS A 448 -9.55 21.46 -1.24
N LEU A 449 -9.33 20.66 -0.18
CA LEU A 449 -8.85 19.28 -0.30
C LEU A 449 -9.74 18.44 -1.22
N GLN A 450 -11.08 18.55 -1.02
CA GLN A 450 -12.06 17.84 -1.86
C GLN A 450 -11.95 18.28 -3.33
N ARG A 451 -11.90 19.60 -3.62
CA ARG A 451 -11.79 20.09 -5.00
C ARG A 451 -10.48 19.69 -5.68
N ILE A 452 -9.36 19.71 -4.93
CA ILE A 452 -8.07 19.24 -5.42
C ILE A 452 -8.14 17.75 -5.73
N ALA A 453 -8.74 16.94 -4.84
CA ALA A 453 -8.89 15.52 -5.02
C ALA A 453 -9.74 15.18 -6.25
N ASP A 454 -10.92 15.77 -6.37
CA ASP A 454 -11.83 15.58 -7.50
C ASP A 454 -11.11 15.86 -8.83
N ARG A 455 -10.37 16.99 -8.88
CA ARG A 455 -9.66 17.39 -10.09
C ARG A 455 -8.48 16.47 -10.40
N LEU A 456 -7.65 16.12 -9.40
CA LEU A 456 -6.46 15.29 -9.65
C LEU A 456 -6.82 13.83 -9.93
N TYR A 457 -7.86 13.28 -9.30
CA TYR A 457 -8.34 11.93 -9.61
C TYR A 457 -8.95 11.86 -11.00
N GLN A 458 -9.75 12.86 -11.40
CA GLN A 458 -10.24 12.95 -12.78
C GLN A 458 -9.08 13.02 -13.78
N LYS A 459 -8.07 13.88 -13.52
CA LYS A 459 -6.88 13.97 -14.36
C LYS A 459 -6.09 12.65 -14.40
N ALA A 460 -5.95 11.95 -13.28
CA ALA A 460 -5.30 10.64 -13.28
C ALA A 460 -6.00 9.67 -14.25
N ILE A 461 -7.33 9.61 -14.23
CA ILE A 461 -8.13 8.80 -15.15
C ILE A 461 -7.94 9.27 -16.61
N ASP A 462 -8.00 10.57 -16.90
CA ASP A 462 -7.79 11.16 -18.23
C ASP A 462 -6.39 10.80 -18.80
N PHE A 463 -5.39 10.73 -17.92
CA PHE A 463 -4.02 10.32 -18.25
C PHE A 463 -3.86 8.80 -18.37
N ARG A 464 -4.95 8.03 -18.21
CA ARG A 464 -4.95 6.56 -18.17
C ARG A 464 -4.13 5.99 -17.02
N GLY A 465 -4.06 6.72 -15.93
CA GLY A 465 -3.50 6.30 -14.67
C GLY A 465 -4.53 5.68 -13.73
N VAL A 466 -4.15 5.56 -12.47
CA VAL A 466 -5.02 5.05 -11.40
C VAL A 466 -5.00 5.98 -10.20
N ILE A 467 -6.13 6.03 -9.49
CA ILE A 467 -6.29 6.84 -8.26
C ILE A 467 -5.66 6.19 -7.03
N SER A 468 -5.30 4.90 -7.10
CA SER A 468 -4.62 4.15 -6.04
C SER A 468 -3.76 3.06 -6.67
N GLY A 469 -2.45 3.19 -6.53
CA GLY A 469 -1.46 2.25 -7.05
C GLY A 469 -0.77 1.40 -5.97
N GLU A 470 -0.76 1.86 -4.69
CA GLU A 470 0.05 1.26 -3.62
C GLU A 470 -0.68 1.16 -2.27
N HIS A 471 -1.37 2.24 -1.82
CA HIS A 471 -1.81 2.40 -0.43
C HIS A 471 -3.23 1.91 -0.14
N ALA A 472 -3.94 1.37 -1.11
CA ALA A 472 -5.34 0.98 -1.04
C ALA A 472 -6.36 2.08 -1.38
N VAL A 473 -7.57 1.66 -1.69
CA VAL A 473 -8.73 2.54 -1.94
C VAL A 473 -9.31 3.05 -0.62
N GLY A 474 -9.55 2.16 0.33
CA GLY A 474 -10.05 2.47 1.68
C GLY A 474 -11.28 3.36 1.70
N LEU A 475 -11.41 4.18 2.75
CA LEU A 475 -12.49 5.17 2.88
C LEU A 475 -12.28 6.37 1.94
N SER A 476 -11.03 6.79 1.76
CA SER A 476 -10.69 8.03 1.03
C SER A 476 -11.03 8.00 -0.46
N ARG A 477 -11.05 6.81 -1.10
CA ARG A 477 -11.18 6.68 -2.55
C ARG A 477 -12.33 5.80 -3.01
N SER A 478 -13.07 5.14 -2.11
CA SER A 478 -14.18 4.24 -2.48
C SER A 478 -15.29 4.93 -3.29
N SER A 479 -15.53 6.24 -3.07
CA SER A 479 -16.49 7.01 -3.86
C SER A 479 -16.07 7.21 -5.33
N TYR A 480 -14.77 7.12 -5.64
CA TYR A 480 -14.23 7.31 -6.99
C TYR A 480 -14.01 5.99 -7.74
N ILE A 481 -14.08 4.84 -7.05
CA ILE A 481 -13.68 3.55 -7.61
C ILE A 481 -14.56 3.12 -8.79
N ARG A 482 -15.86 3.43 -8.75
CA ARG A 482 -16.78 3.11 -9.85
C ARG A 482 -16.38 3.81 -11.14
N GLN A 483 -15.99 5.09 -11.05
CA GLN A 483 -15.49 5.86 -12.18
C GLN A 483 -14.15 5.32 -12.69
N GLN A 484 -13.24 4.97 -11.78
CA GLN A 484 -11.94 4.40 -12.12
C GLN A 484 -12.05 3.07 -12.86
N LEU A 485 -12.93 2.17 -12.40
CA LEU A 485 -13.08 0.84 -12.96
C LEU A 485 -13.96 0.81 -14.23
N GLY A 486 -14.89 1.77 -14.36
CA GLY A 486 -15.83 1.77 -15.49
C GLY A 486 -16.53 0.42 -15.64
N ASP A 487 -16.47 -0.17 -16.85
CA ASP A 487 -17.11 -1.45 -17.17
C ASP A 487 -16.53 -2.67 -16.43
N LEU A 488 -15.38 -2.53 -15.77
CA LEU A 488 -14.84 -3.59 -14.88
C LEU A 488 -15.55 -3.64 -13.52
N TYR A 489 -16.24 -2.57 -13.11
CA TYR A 489 -16.89 -2.51 -11.80
C TYR A 489 -17.94 -3.61 -11.59
N PRO A 490 -18.84 -3.92 -12.52
CA PRO A 490 -19.79 -5.03 -12.38
C PRO A 490 -19.12 -6.40 -12.18
N ILE A 491 -17.96 -6.63 -12.81
CA ILE A 491 -17.18 -7.87 -12.65
C ILE A 491 -16.64 -7.96 -11.22
N CYS A 492 -16.03 -6.88 -10.72
CA CYS A 492 -15.54 -6.83 -9.34
C CYS A 492 -16.68 -6.99 -8.32
N ARG A 493 -17.83 -6.37 -8.58
CA ARG A 493 -19.03 -6.52 -7.75
C ARG A 493 -19.49 -7.97 -7.69
N ARG A 494 -19.57 -8.66 -8.83
CA ARG A 494 -19.95 -10.07 -8.87
C ARG A 494 -18.98 -10.97 -8.11
N ILE A 495 -17.67 -10.69 -8.18
CA ILE A 495 -16.65 -11.38 -7.37
C ILE A 495 -16.90 -11.16 -5.87
N LYS A 496 -17.16 -9.92 -5.44
CA LYS A 496 -17.49 -9.61 -4.04
C LYS A 496 -18.71 -10.39 -3.57
N GLU A 497 -19.78 -10.44 -4.37
CA GLU A 497 -21.01 -11.17 -4.05
C GLU A 497 -20.80 -12.69 -3.91
N LEU A 498 -19.90 -13.28 -4.71
CA LEU A 498 -19.54 -14.69 -4.61
C LEU A 498 -18.81 -15.03 -3.31
N PHE A 499 -17.93 -14.14 -2.83
CA PHE A 499 -17.16 -14.35 -1.62
C PHE A 499 -17.90 -13.93 -0.35
N ASP A 500 -18.64 -12.83 -0.40
CA ASP A 500 -19.27 -12.19 0.76
C ASP A 500 -20.67 -11.66 0.42
N PRO A 501 -21.64 -12.55 0.25
CA PRO A 501 -23.01 -12.18 -0.16
C PRO A 501 -23.75 -11.31 0.86
N LYS A 502 -23.34 -11.34 2.14
CA LYS A 502 -23.92 -10.52 3.21
C LYS A 502 -23.18 -9.20 3.45
N SER A 503 -22.09 -8.95 2.71
CA SER A 503 -21.25 -7.76 2.85
C SER A 503 -20.78 -7.48 4.29
N ILE A 504 -20.36 -8.50 5.03
CA ILE A 504 -19.84 -8.35 6.39
C ILE A 504 -18.33 -8.09 6.42
N LEU A 505 -17.58 -8.52 5.39
CA LEU A 505 -16.13 -8.36 5.33
C LEU A 505 -15.75 -6.98 4.79
N ASN A 506 -15.22 -6.14 5.67
CA ASN A 506 -14.72 -4.80 5.40
C ASN A 506 -15.67 -3.94 4.53
N PRO A 507 -16.96 -3.82 4.88
CA PRO A 507 -17.94 -3.11 4.06
C PRO A 507 -17.64 -1.61 3.97
N GLY A 508 -18.21 -0.95 2.94
CA GLY A 508 -18.03 0.47 2.68
C GLY A 508 -16.71 0.82 1.98
N LYS A 509 -15.91 -0.18 1.60
CA LYS A 509 -14.60 0.02 0.96
C LYS A 509 -14.48 -0.77 -0.31
N LEU A 510 -13.65 -0.26 -1.23
CA LEU A 510 -13.30 -0.85 -2.51
C LEU A 510 -14.54 -1.07 -3.41
N ILE A 511 -15.25 -2.16 -3.21
CA ILE A 511 -16.47 -2.51 -3.96
C ILE A 511 -17.66 -2.42 -3.02
N THR A 512 -18.47 -1.37 -3.17
CA THR A 512 -19.61 -1.08 -2.30
C THR A 512 -20.70 -0.31 -3.06
N ASP A 513 -21.96 -0.59 -2.74
CA ASP A 513 -23.11 0.15 -3.30
C ASP A 513 -23.35 1.50 -2.61
N ALA A 514 -22.84 1.67 -1.37
CA ALA A 514 -22.94 2.87 -0.57
C ALA A 514 -21.55 3.34 -0.11
N PRO A 515 -20.75 3.94 -1.01
CA PRO A 515 -19.43 4.42 -0.64
C PRO A 515 -19.55 5.60 0.34
N PRO A 516 -18.70 5.67 1.38
CA PRO A 516 -18.63 6.82 2.26
C PRO A 516 -18.19 8.08 1.48
N LYS A 517 -18.58 9.25 1.92
CA LYS A 517 -18.00 10.48 1.40
C LYS A 517 -16.55 10.58 1.89
N PRO A 518 -15.61 11.07 1.05
CA PRO A 518 -14.19 11.07 1.36
C PRO A 518 -13.80 11.87 2.61
N LEU A 519 -14.62 12.83 3.01
CA LEU A 519 -14.38 13.68 4.19
C LEU A 519 -15.26 13.33 5.38
N ASP A 520 -16.06 12.25 5.33
CA ASP A 520 -16.81 11.77 6.48
C ASP A 520 -15.84 11.13 7.50
N ASN A 521 -16.17 11.26 8.78
CA ASN A 521 -15.41 10.65 9.88
C ASN A 521 -13.94 11.12 9.99
N LEU A 522 -13.65 12.35 9.60
CA LEU A 522 -12.32 12.92 9.83
C LEU A 522 -12.04 13.05 11.32
N ARG A 523 -10.84 12.60 11.72
CA ARG A 523 -10.37 12.72 13.10
C ARG A 523 -10.04 14.16 13.43
N PRO A 524 -10.59 14.74 14.52
CA PRO A 524 -10.18 16.03 15.04
C PRO A 524 -8.67 16.04 15.32
N GLN A 525 -7.94 16.99 14.75
CA GLN A 525 -6.48 17.07 14.93
C GLN A 525 -6.14 18.03 16.07
N ALA A 526 -5.36 17.53 17.03
CA ALA A 526 -4.80 18.39 18.06
C ALA A 526 -3.82 19.39 17.42
N ILE A 527 -3.93 20.67 17.78
CA ILE A 527 -2.96 21.70 17.43
C ILE A 527 -1.70 21.41 18.26
N LEU A 528 -0.63 20.95 17.63
CA LEU A 528 0.67 20.82 18.29
C LEU A 528 1.22 22.23 18.52
N LYS A 529 1.02 22.77 19.73
CA LYS A 529 1.74 23.95 20.17
C LYS A 529 3.21 23.56 20.30
N VAL A 530 4.07 24.28 19.59
CA VAL A 530 5.51 24.21 19.86
C VAL A 530 5.69 24.74 21.28
N GLN A 531 6.01 23.88 22.23
CA GLN A 531 6.57 24.37 23.49
C GLN A 531 7.93 24.97 23.14
N SER A 532 8.01 26.29 23.18
CA SER A 532 9.23 27.09 22.97
C SER A 532 10.21 27.00 24.15
N GLU A 533 10.19 25.90 24.88
CA GLU A 533 10.98 25.70 26.10
C GLU A 533 11.88 24.47 26.00
N TYR A 534 12.77 24.45 25.03
CA TYR A 534 14.06 23.76 25.16
C TYR A 534 15.02 24.44 24.17
N ARG A 535 15.61 25.59 24.67
CA ARG A 535 16.87 26.12 24.15
C ARG A 535 18.03 25.41 24.80
#